data_d3e3956c0dcb3fc94c86ff13ab2a8b6c
#
_entry.id   d3e3956c0dcb3fc94c86ff13ab2a8b6c
#
_cell.length_a   1.000
_cell.length_b   1.000
_cell.length_c   1.000
_cell.angle_alpha   90.00
_cell.angle_beta   90.00
_cell.angle_gamma   90.00
#
_symmetry.space_group_name_H-M   'P 1'
#
loop_
_entity.id
_entity.type
_entity.pdbx_description
1 polymer ?
#
loop_
_entity_poly.entity_id
_entity_poly.type
_entity_poly.pdbx_seq_one_letter_code
_entity_poly.pdbx_strand_id
1 'polypeptide(L)'
;MNRNLHRAAAWGLALLLVCQLVLPAAAAESDTIHIQSREDWDALVQHCRLDTWSQGKTVVLDRDLDLTGAQSIPTFGGVFEGGGHTIRGLLLNDEGAHQGLFRYIQEGAVVRELTVSGRVTPAGSWDAAGGIAGVNRGTLTGCAFQGVIRGGGSVGGIAGINEATGQIVLCRAS
;
A
#
# COMPACT_ATOMS: atom_id res chain seq x y z
N MET A 1 -23.06 -67.06 60.79
CA MET A 1 -24.20 -67.23 59.89
C MET A 1 -24.65 -65.85 59.50
N ASN A 2 -24.71 -65.51 58.20
CA ASN A 2 -25.15 -64.25 57.49
C ASN A 2 -24.16 -63.08 57.59
N ARG A 3 -23.37 -62.85 56.68
CA ARG A 3 -23.53 -62.44 55.27
C ARG A 3 -24.42 -61.21 55.08
N ASN A 4 -23.85 -60.08 54.91
CA ASN A 4 -24.42 -59.10 53.99
C ASN A 4 -23.35 -58.22 53.33
N LEU A 5 -23.26 -58.31 52.02
CA LEU A 5 -22.50 -57.52 51.15
C LEU A 5 -23.08 -56.11 51.09
N HIS A 6 -22.26 -55.10 51.22
CA HIS A 6 -22.59 -53.76 50.73
C HIS A 6 -21.67 -53.40 49.61
N ARG A 7 -22.29 -53.35 48.40
CA ARG A 7 -21.70 -52.90 47.18
C ARG A 7 -21.61 -51.37 47.29
N ALA A 8 -20.40 -50.84 47.40
CA ALA A 8 -20.14 -49.42 47.21
C ALA A 8 -19.84 -49.19 45.74
N ALA A 9 -20.76 -48.51 45.06
CA ALA A 9 -20.56 -48.04 43.70
C ALA A 9 -19.65 -46.80 43.73
N ALA A 10 -18.43 -46.95 43.25
CA ALA A 10 -17.54 -45.84 43.04
C ALA A 10 -17.95 -45.12 41.74
N TRP A 11 -18.45 -43.90 41.85
CA TRP A 11 -18.65 -42.99 40.72
C TRP A 11 -17.33 -42.31 40.47
N GLY A 12 -16.60 -42.80 39.46
CA GLY A 12 -15.43 -42.11 38.92
C GLY A 12 -15.85 -40.92 38.09
N LEU A 13 -15.65 -39.73 38.63
CA LEU A 13 -15.81 -38.50 37.90
C LEU A 13 -14.57 -38.32 36.99
N ALA A 14 -14.69 -38.69 35.71
CA ALA A 14 -13.67 -38.42 34.72
C ALA A 14 -13.72 -36.93 34.37
N LEU A 15 -12.79 -36.15 34.95
CA LEU A 15 -12.55 -34.76 34.59
C LEU A 15 -11.84 -34.72 33.23
N LEU A 16 -12.60 -34.56 32.14
CA LEU A 16 -12.05 -34.32 30.84
C LEU A 16 -11.46 -32.89 30.81
N LEU A 17 -10.15 -32.81 31.05
CA LEU A 17 -9.37 -31.58 30.87
C LEU A 17 -9.22 -31.35 29.34
N VAL A 18 -10.15 -30.60 28.75
CA VAL A 18 -10.01 -30.11 27.37
C VAL A 18 -8.94 -29.03 27.40
N CYS A 19 -7.70 -29.46 27.16
CA CYS A 19 -6.60 -28.53 26.89
C CYS A 19 -6.88 -27.88 25.51
N GLN A 20 -7.54 -26.74 25.53
CA GLN A 20 -7.64 -25.91 24.31
C GLN A 20 -6.23 -25.42 23.98
N LEU A 21 -5.60 -26.07 23.01
CA LEU A 21 -4.44 -25.53 22.33
C LEU A 21 -4.92 -24.25 21.64
N VAL A 22 -4.74 -23.11 22.31
CA VAL A 22 -4.74 -21.82 21.63
C VAL A 22 -3.49 -21.81 20.76
N LEU A 23 -3.65 -22.26 19.51
CA LEU A 23 -2.64 -21.97 18.49
C LEU A 23 -2.51 -20.45 18.45
N PRO A 24 -1.31 -19.87 18.67
CA PRO A 24 -1.13 -18.47 18.37
C PRO A 24 -1.53 -18.30 16.92
N ALA A 25 -2.48 -17.39 16.67
CA ALA A 25 -2.72 -16.92 15.30
C ALA A 25 -1.34 -16.52 14.78
N ALA A 26 -0.84 -17.27 13.81
CA ALA A 26 0.37 -16.89 13.11
C ALA A 26 0.07 -15.46 12.60
N ALA A 27 0.73 -14.46 13.17
CA ALA A 27 0.75 -13.15 12.60
C ALA A 27 1.19 -13.39 11.16
N ALA A 28 0.32 -13.12 10.20
CA ALA A 28 0.68 -13.18 8.80
C ALA A 28 1.94 -12.32 8.70
N GLU A 29 3.10 -12.93 8.40
CA GLU A 29 4.30 -12.19 8.12
C GLU A 29 3.93 -11.24 7.01
N SER A 30 3.85 -9.95 7.31
CA SER A 30 3.61 -8.95 6.29
C SER A 30 4.81 -9.05 5.37
N ASP A 31 4.56 -9.47 4.13
CA ASP A 31 5.58 -9.59 3.10
C ASP A 31 6.12 -8.17 2.86
N THR A 32 7.22 -7.84 3.55
CA THR A 32 7.83 -6.51 3.54
C THR A 32 8.90 -6.47 2.47
N ILE A 33 8.80 -5.49 1.59
CA ILE A 33 9.69 -5.28 0.45
C ILE A 33 10.43 -3.97 0.69
N HIS A 34 11.74 -4.03 0.63
CA HIS A 34 12.61 -2.88 0.82
C HIS A 34 13.05 -2.31 -0.52
N ILE A 35 12.91 -1.01 -0.70
CA ILE A 35 13.34 -0.27 -1.89
C ILE A 35 14.54 0.58 -1.53
N GLN A 36 15.71 0.17 -2.02
CA GLN A 36 16.99 0.80 -1.75
C GLN A 36 17.69 1.31 -3.01
N SER A 37 17.21 0.88 -4.18
CA SER A 37 17.81 1.18 -5.47
C SER A 37 16.78 1.44 -6.55
N ARG A 38 17.25 1.90 -7.70
CA ARG A 38 16.46 2.03 -8.92
C ARG A 38 15.98 0.67 -9.42
N GLU A 39 16.80 -0.35 -9.31
CA GLU A 39 16.50 -1.73 -9.71
C GLU A 39 15.35 -2.30 -8.90
N ASP A 40 15.32 -2.03 -7.57
CA ASP A 40 14.20 -2.44 -6.70
C ASP A 40 12.90 -1.73 -7.12
N TRP A 41 12.99 -0.44 -7.47
CA TRP A 41 11.85 0.29 -7.99
C TRP A 41 11.33 -0.30 -9.30
N ASP A 42 12.22 -0.56 -10.26
CA ASP A 42 11.83 -1.13 -11.54
C ASP A 42 11.22 -2.54 -11.38
N ALA A 43 11.72 -3.34 -10.45
CA ALA A 43 11.12 -4.62 -10.08
C ALA A 43 9.71 -4.43 -9.48
N LEU A 44 9.54 -3.49 -8.56
CA LEU A 44 8.23 -3.15 -7.99
C LEU A 44 7.24 -2.75 -9.09
N VAL A 45 7.65 -1.90 -10.02
CA VAL A 45 6.81 -1.49 -11.17
C VAL A 45 6.38 -2.70 -11.99
N GLN A 46 7.27 -3.65 -12.28
CA GLN A 46 6.93 -4.86 -13.04
C GLN A 46 5.93 -5.74 -12.30
N HIS A 47 6.13 -5.95 -11.01
CA HIS A 47 5.23 -6.75 -10.18
C HIS A 47 3.84 -6.12 -10.05
N CYS A 48 3.78 -4.80 -9.90
CA CYS A 48 2.53 -4.04 -9.78
C CYS A 48 1.75 -3.90 -11.10
N ARG A 49 2.19 -4.53 -12.19
CA ARG A 49 1.37 -4.75 -13.40
C ARG A 49 0.27 -5.77 -13.16
N LEU A 50 0.42 -6.62 -12.16
CA LEU A 50 -0.63 -7.51 -11.68
C LEU A 50 -1.36 -6.81 -10.52
N ASP A 51 -2.61 -6.47 -10.71
CA ASP A 51 -3.42 -5.64 -9.80
C ASP A 51 -3.49 -6.15 -8.36
N THR A 52 -3.40 -7.46 -8.15
CA THR A 52 -3.48 -8.09 -6.83
C THR A 52 -2.15 -8.28 -6.14
N TRP A 53 -1.02 -8.09 -6.86
CA TRP A 53 0.28 -8.49 -6.33
C TRP A 53 0.70 -7.74 -5.08
N SER A 54 0.43 -6.43 -5.00
CA SER A 54 0.81 -5.59 -3.87
C SER A 54 -0.17 -5.66 -2.69
N GLN A 55 -1.33 -6.32 -2.86
CA GLN A 55 -2.32 -6.45 -1.79
C GLN A 55 -1.75 -7.25 -0.61
N GLY A 56 -1.95 -6.75 0.61
CA GLY A 56 -1.44 -7.35 1.83
C GLY A 56 0.07 -7.19 2.05
N LYS A 57 0.80 -6.53 1.14
CA LYS A 57 2.24 -6.28 1.26
C LYS A 57 2.53 -4.89 1.81
N THR A 58 3.68 -4.78 2.46
CA THR A 58 4.26 -3.50 2.88
C THR A 58 5.52 -3.23 2.05
N VAL A 59 5.57 -2.10 1.39
CA VAL A 59 6.74 -1.60 0.66
C VAL A 59 7.36 -0.46 1.47
N VAL A 60 8.63 -0.57 1.79
CA VAL A 60 9.37 0.42 2.59
C VAL A 60 10.42 1.08 1.71
N LEU A 61 10.40 2.39 1.64
CA LEU A 61 11.46 3.17 1.01
C LEU A 61 12.54 3.45 2.06
N ASP A 62 13.71 2.83 1.91
CA ASP A 62 14.78 2.88 2.90
C ASP A 62 15.71 4.10 2.75
N ARG A 63 15.62 4.81 1.65
CA ARG A 63 16.43 6.00 1.34
C ARG A 63 15.81 6.86 0.25
N ASP A 64 16.35 8.06 0.08
CA ASP A 64 16.04 8.89 -1.07
C ASP A 64 16.43 8.19 -2.38
N LEU A 65 15.57 8.29 -3.40
CA LEU A 65 15.80 7.73 -4.73
C LEU A 65 15.73 8.79 -5.81
N ASP A 66 16.55 8.61 -6.85
CA ASP A 66 16.42 9.31 -8.13
C ASP A 66 15.73 8.38 -9.14
N LEU A 67 14.55 8.78 -9.58
CA LEU A 67 13.74 8.06 -10.55
C LEU A 67 13.74 8.72 -11.92
N THR A 68 14.78 9.46 -12.29
CA THR A 68 14.92 10.05 -13.64
C THR A 68 14.79 8.94 -14.69
N GLY A 69 13.80 9.05 -15.58
CA GLY A 69 13.49 8.05 -16.60
C GLY A 69 12.83 6.78 -16.09
N ALA A 70 12.38 6.72 -14.83
CA ALA A 70 11.60 5.61 -14.30
C ALA A 70 10.14 5.67 -14.72
N GLN A 71 9.49 4.51 -14.72
CA GLN A 71 8.06 4.39 -14.91
C GLN A 71 7.30 4.54 -13.59
N SER A 72 6.05 5.00 -13.69
CA SER A 72 5.09 4.99 -12.59
C SER A 72 4.72 3.57 -12.17
N ILE A 73 4.33 3.40 -10.91
CA ILE A 73 3.67 2.18 -10.44
C ILE A 73 2.27 2.10 -11.07
N PRO A 74 1.94 1.04 -11.84
CA PRO A 74 0.67 0.96 -12.54
C PRO A 74 -0.53 0.90 -11.61
N THR A 75 -0.52 -0.04 -10.66
CA THR A 75 -1.59 -0.24 -9.68
C THR A 75 -1.00 -0.63 -8.33
N PHE A 76 -1.48 -0.03 -7.26
CA PHE A 76 -0.97 -0.31 -5.92
C PHE A 76 -2.12 -0.56 -4.93
N GLY A 77 -2.05 -1.70 -4.21
CA GLY A 77 -3.08 -2.18 -3.28
C GLY A 77 -2.56 -2.49 -1.87
N GLY A 78 -1.30 -2.20 -1.56
CA GLY A 78 -0.66 -2.47 -0.28
C GLY A 78 -0.45 -1.24 0.60
N VAL A 79 0.55 -1.31 1.47
CA VAL A 79 1.04 -0.19 2.28
C VAL A 79 2.39 0.26 1.73
N PHE A 80 2.54 1.54 1.40
CA PHE A 80 3.80 2.16 0.99
C PHE A 80 4.27 3.13 2.07
N GLU A 81 5.37 2.77 2.71
CA GLU A 81 6.04 3.56 3.75
C GLU A 81 7.15 4.40 3.12
N GLY A 82 6.92 5.68 2.98
CA GLY A 82 7.93 6.60 2.49
C GLY A 82 9.02 6.94 3.51
N GLY A 83 8.76 6.75 4.82
CA GLY A 83 9.73 6.96 5.89
C GLY A 83 10.31 8.38 5.95
N GLY A 84 9.61 9.36 5.39
CA GLY A 84 10.10 10.74 5.25
C GLY A 84 11.11 10.95 4.11
N HIS A 85 11.42 9.90 3.34
CA HIS A 85 12.34 9.97 2.21
C HIS A 85 11.75 10.67 1.00
N THR A 86 12.64 11.05 0.09
CA THR A 86 12.29 11.79 -1.12
C THR A 86 12.59 10.96 -2.37
N ILE A 87 11.59 10.85 -3.24
CA ILE A 87 11.74 10.40 -4.62
C ILE A 87 11.91 11.64 -5.50
N ARG A 88 13.02 11.71 -6.23
CA ARG A 88 13.36 12.82 -7.13
C ARG A 88 13.34 12.39 -8.58
N GLY A 89 13.33 13.37 -9.48
CA GLY A 89 13.51 13.14 -10.91
C GLY A 89 12.28 12.54 -11.60
N LEU A 90 11.10 12.53 -10.96
CA LEU A 90 9.89 12.07 -11.62
C LEU A 90 9.61 12.91 -12.87
N LEU A 91 9.53 12.25 -14.02
CA LEU A 91 9.20 12.88 -15.29
C LEU A 91 8.17 12.05 -16.04
N LEU A 92 6.92 12.47 -15.99
CA LEU A 92 5.80 11.82 -16.64
C LEU A 92 5.25 12.74 -17.73
N ASN A 93 5.55 12.43 -18.96
CA ASN A 93 5.15 13.19 -20.16
C ASN A 93 4.57 12.30 -21.26
N ASP A 94 4.36 11.02 -20.97
CA ASP A 94 3.81 10.07 -21.92
C ASP A 94 2.30 10.26 -22.09
N GLU A 95 1.77 9.68 -23.16
CA GLU A 95 0.33 9.53 -23.35
C GLU A 95 -0.20 8.48 -22.38
N GLY A 96 -1.28 8.77 -21.69
CA GLY A 96 -1.92 7.84 -20.80
C GLY A 96 -2.96 8.47 -19.89
N ALA A 97 -4.05 7.77 -19.66
CA ALA A 97 -5.26 8.31 -19.04
C ALA A 97 -5.07 8.82 -17.60
N HIS A 98 -4.07 8.32 -16.89
CA HIS A 98 -3.88 8.69 -15.49
C HIS A 98 -2.39 8.71 -15.16
N GLN A 99 -1.89 9.83 -14.68
CA GLN A 99 -0.48 10.07 -14.44
C GLN A 99 -0.22 10.51 -12.98
N GLY A 100 0.77 9.91 -12.37
CA GLY A 100 1.25 10.15 -11.01
C GLY A 100 2.36 9.15 -10.69
N LEU A 101 3.04 9.30 -9.57
CA LEU A 101 4.00 8.28 -9.13
C LEU A 101 3.32 6.90 -9.07
N PHE A 102 2.09 6.87 -8.56
CA PHE A 102 1.15 5.75 -8.65
C PHE A 102 0.06 6.13 -9.67
N ARG A 103 -0.14 5.33 -10.71
CA ARG A 103 -1.24 5.62 -11.65
C ARG A 103 -2.60 5.37 -11.00
N TYR A 104 -2.72 4.24 -10.26
CA TYR A 104 -3.92 3.87 -9.52
C TYR A 104 -3.56 3.40 -8.12
N ILE A 105 -4.19 3.99 -7.11
CA ILE A 105 -4.16 3.52 -5.72
C ILE A 105 -5.51 2.87 -5.42
N GLN A 106 -5.49 1.58 -5.07
CA GLN A 106 -6.68 0.78 -4.80
C GLN A 106 -7.32 1.15 -3.45
N GLU A 107 -8.59 0.79 -3.30
CA GLU A 107 -9.29 0.87 -2.03
C GLU A 107 -8.59 0.02 -0.96
N GLY A 108 -8.46 0.55 0.24
CA GLY A 108 -7.72 -0.07 1.34
C GLY A 108 -6.20 0.09 1.29
N ALA A 109 -5.62 0.54 0.16
CA ALA A 109 -4.20 0.86 0.09
C ALA A 109 -3.85 2.11 0.88
N VAL A 110 -2.62 2.17 1.38
CA VAL A 110 -2.09 3.32 2.13
C VAL A 110 -0.74 3.73 1.54
N VAL A 111 -0.56 5.02 1.28
CA VAL A 111 0.75 5.62 0.97
C VAL A 111 1.00 6.72 1.99
N ARG A 112 2.12 6.63 2.68
CA ARG A 112 2.39 7.59 3.76
C ARG A 112 3.83 8.08 3.84
N GLU A 113 4.00 9.30 4.39
CA GLU A 113 5.28 9.92 4.71
C GLU A 113 6.27 9.94 3.53
N LEU A 114 5.77 10.27 2.33
CA LEU A 114 6.54 10.28 1.09
C LEU A 114 6.61 11.68 0.51
N THR A 115 7.81 12.13 0.16
CA THR A 115 8.01 13.33 -0.65
C THR A 115 8.36 12.92 -2.09
N VAL A 116 7.70 13.53 -3.06
CA VAL A 116 8.00 13.33 -4.49
C VAL A 116 8.31 14.66 -5.13
N SER A 117 9.35 14.72 -5.95
CA SER A 117 9.68 15.92 -6.71
C SER A 117 9.86 15.61 -8.20
N GLY A 118 9.32 16.48 -9.05
CA GLY A 118 9.42 16.28 -10.49
C GLY A 118 8.41 17.04 -11.33
N ARG A 119 8.08 16.44 -12.46
CA ARG A 119 7.18 17.01 -13.44
C ARG A 119 6.19 15.96 -13.93
N VAL A 120 4.91 16.29 -13.89
CA VAL A 120 3.81 15.48 -14.43
C VAL A 120 3.08 16.31 -15.47
N THR A 121 3.35 16.02 -16.75
CA THR A 121 2.84 16.81 -17.87
C THR A 121 2.40 15.91 -19.02
N PRO A 122 1.35 15.06 -18.80
CA PRO A 122 0.87 14.16 -19.84
C PRO A 122 0.48 14.88 -21.11
N ALA A 123 0.64 14.21 -22.25
CA ALA A 123 0.35 14.77 -23.56
C ALA A 123 -1.15 14.74 -23.93
N GLY A 124 -1.95 13.95 -23.22
CA GLY A 124 -3.38 13.77 -23.48
C GLY A 124 -4.25 14.92 -22.95
N SER A 125 -5.44 15.08 -23.53
CA SER A 125 -6.37 16.16 -23.17
C SER A 125 -7.38 15.79 -22.07
N TRP A 126 -7.54 14.51 -21.76
CA TRP A 126 -8.52 13.99 -20.78
C TRP A 126 -7.88 13.25 -19.60
N ASP A 127 -6.61 13.47 -19.39
CA ASP A 127 -5.84 12.73 -18.39
C ASP A 127 -6.06 13.29 -16.99
N ALA A 128 -6.06 12.39 -16.00
CA ALA A 128 -5.92 12.77 -14.61
C ALA A 128 -4.44 12.84 -14.27
N ALA A 129 -3.98 13.99 -13.77
CA ALA A 129 -2.59 14.23 -13.43
C ALA A 129 -2.46 14.65 -11.96
N GLY A 130 -1.71 13.86 -11.18
CA GLY A 130 -1.38 14.16 -9.78
C GLY A 130 0.09 13.88 -9.49
N GLY A 131 0.64 14.54 -8.49
CA GLY A 131 2.05 14.36 -8.12
C GLY A 131 2.31 12.99 -7.49
N ILE A 132 1.40 12.53 -6.67
CA ILE A 132 1.47 11.23 -5.99
C ILE A 132 0.61 10.20 -6.73
N ALA A 133 -0.64 10.48 -7.01
CA ALA A 133 -1.56 9.55 -7.64
C ALA A 133 -2.27 10.14 -8.85
N GLY A 134 -2.41 9.36 -9.94
CA GLY A 134 -3.35 9.69 -11.00
C GLY A 134 -4.78 9.57 -10.49
N VAL A 135 -5.13 8.41 -9.96
CA VAL A 135 -6.42 8.13 -9.31
C VAL A 135 -6.19 7.55 -7.92
N ASN A 136 -6.83 8.12 -6.91
CA ASN A 136 -6.78 7.64 -5.52
C ASN A 136 -8.13 7.09 -5.07
N ARG A 137 -8.15 5.83 -4.62
CA ARG A 137 -9.24 5.17 -3.90
C ARG A 137 -8.86 4.77 -2.48
N GLY A 138 -7.54 4.85 -2.16
CA GLY A 138 -6.97 4.52 -0.86
C GLY A 138 -6.75 5.73 0.04
N THR A 139 -5.75 5.65 0.89
CA THR A 139 -5.38 6.71 1.83
C THR A 139 -3.98 7.24 1.50
N LEU A 140 -3.89 8.55 1.26
CA LEU A 140 -2.64 9.30 1.16
C LEU A 140 -2.49 10.14 2.43
N THR A 141 -1.42 9.92 3.20
CA THR A 141 -1.23 10.66 4.45
C THR A 141 0.21 11.13 4.62
N GLY A 142 0.39 12.40 5.02
CA GLY A 142 1.70 13.00 5.23
C GLY A 142 2.57 13.08 3.96
N CYS A 143 1.98 12.97 2.78
CA CYS A 143 2.71 13.02 1.51
C CYS A 143 2.91 14.45 1.02
N ALA A 144 4.01 14.66 0.29
CA ALA A 144 4.29 15.94 -0.33
C ALA A 144 4.67 15.78 -1.81
N PHE A 145 4.20 16.72 -2.64
CA PHE A 145 4.70 16.86 -4.01
C PHE A 145 5.32 18.24 -4.21
N GLN A 146 6.49 18.29 -4.86
CA GLN A 146 7.21 19.50 -5.18
C GLN A 146 7.52 19.53 -6.67
N GLY A 147 6.93 20.48 -7.42
CA GLY A 147 7.22 20.53 -8.84
C GLY A 147 6.09 21.06 -9.70
N VAL A 148 6.07 20.61 -10.95
CA VAL A 148 5.12 21.11 -11.95
C VAL A 148 4.17 20.01 -12.38
N ILE A 149 2.88 20.29 -12.29
CA ILE A 149 1.82 19.44 -12.83
C ILE A 149 1.04 20.25 -13.87
N ARG A 150 0.82 19.67 -15.04
CA ARG A 150 -0.04 20.22 -16.10
C ARG A 150 -0.80 19.07 -16.74
N GLY A 151 -2.01 19.32 -17.19
CA GLY A 151 -2.84 18.35 -17.89
C GLY A 151 -4.05 19.02 -18.49
N GLY A 152 -4.73 18.33 -19.38
CA GLY A 152 -5.94 18.82 -20.06
C GLY A 152 -7.24 18.42 -19.36
N GLY A 153 -7.19 17.51 -18.39
CA GLY A 153 -8.32 16.98 -17.65
C GLY A 153 -8.33 17.36 -16.19
N SER A 154 -8.43 16.36 -15.30
CA SER A 154 -8.42 16.56 -13.85
C SER A 154 -6.99 16.69 -13.35
N VAL A 155 -6.64 17.84 -12.78
CA VAL A 155 -5.27 18.14 -12.31
C VAL A 155 -5.30 18.46 -10.83
N GLY A 156 -4.49 17.76 -10.03
CA GLY A 156 -4.33 18.01 -8.61
C GLY A 156 -2.89 17.87 -8.14
N GLY A 157 -2.49 18.67 -7.16
CA GLY A 157 -1.13 18.64 -6.63
C GLY A 157 -0.74 17.29 -6.03
N ILE A 158 -1.67 16.58 -5.42
CA ILE A 158 -1.47 15.27 -4.79
C ILE A 158 -2.10 14.16 -5.66
N ALA A 159 -3.38 14.23 -5.95
CA ALA A 159 -4.09 13.29 -6.79
C ALA A 159 -4.83 14.01 -7.90
N GLY A 160 -4.81 13.46 -9.13
CA GLY A 160 -5.59 13.98 -10.24
C GLY A 160 -7.08 13.78 -10.02
N ILE A 161 -7.47 12.57 -9.61
CA ILE A 161 -8.82 12.22 -9.17
C ILE A 161 -8.74 11.60 -7.78
N ASN A 162 -9.53 12.11 -6.85
CA ASN A 162 -9.77 11.47 -5.56
C ASN A 162 -11.20 10.93 -5.58
N GLU A 163 -11.35 9.59 -5.66
CA GLU A 163 -12.65 8.94 -5.73
C GLU A 163 -13.33 8.87 -4.35
N ALA A 164 -14.56 8.36 -4.30
CA ALA A 164 -15.41 8.41 -3.11
C ALA A 164 -14.80 7.72 -1.87
N THR A 165 -14.02 6.66 -2.04
CA THR A 165 -13.30 5.97 -0.94
C THR A 165 -11.94 6.57 -0.65
N GLY A 166 -11.43 7.45 -1.52
CA GLY A 166 -10.11 8.05 -1.42
C GLY A 166 -10.01 9.08 -0.30
N GLN A 167 -8.95 9.00 0.50
CA GLN A 167 -8.65 9.94 1.57
C GLN A 167 -7.30 10.62 1.30
N ILE A 168 -7.24 11.92 1.53
CA ILE A 168 -6.01 12.73 1.45
C ILE A 168 -5.90 13.52 2.75
N VAL A 169 -4.91 13.18 3.58
CA VAL A 169 -4.77 13.70 4.94
C VAL A 169 -3.35 14.26 5.14
N LEU A 170 -3.24 15.48 5.62
CA LEU A 170 -1.95 16.12 5.91
C LEU A 170 -0.97 16.14 4.72
N CYS A 171 -1.48 16.14 3.50
CA CYS A 171 -0.68 16.22 2.27
C CYS A 171 -0.52 17.65 1.80
N ARG A 172 0.59 17.94 1.10
CA ARG A 172 0.88 19.27 0.55
C ARG A 172 1.46 19.18 -0.86
N ALA A 173 1.21 20.19 -1.67
CA ALA A 173 1.86 20.38 -2.97
C ALA A 173 2.39 21.81 -3.10
N SER A 174 3.55 22.01 -3.74
CA SER A 174 4.22 23.29 -3.95
C SER A 174 4.91 23.35 -5.30
#